data_2b45ad3d0e0bc80bff1f76a64fb8f7b9
#
_entry.id   2b45ad3d0e0bc80bff1f76a64fb8f7b9
#
_cell.length_a   1.000
_cell.length_b   1.000
_cell.length_c   1.000
_cell.angle_alpha   90.00
_cell.angle_beta   90.00
_cell.angle_gamma   90.00
#
_symmetry.space_group_name_H-M   'P 1'
#
loop_
_entity.id
_entity.type
_entity.pdbx_description
1 polymer ?
#
loop_
_entity_poly.entity_id
_entity_poly.type
_entity_poly.pdbx_seq_one_letter_code
_entity_poly.pdbx_strand_id
1 'polypeptide(L)'
;PGEQADYLGHFRADSIVRDAEYIRETLSPDRPWSLLGQSFGGFCSLTYLSLFPGSLHEVYLTGGVAPIGRSADEVYRATYQRVADKNRAFFARFPHAQAIANRLANHLHRHDVRLPNGQRLTVEQLQHQGLDLGASGAFEELYYLLEDAFIGEKLNPAFLYKVQAMQPFNTNPVFAILHEAIYCEG
;
A
#
# COMPACT_ATOMS: atom_id res chain seq x y z
N PRO A 1 17.93 16.02 7.26
CA PRO A 1 17.56 14.82 6.47
C PRO A 1 18.19 13.53 7.02
N GLY A 2 19.49 13.55 7.41
CA GLY A 2 20.20 12.35 7.90
C GLY A 2 19.57 11.78 9.18
N GLU A 3 19.46 12.58 10.24
CA GLU A 3 18.87 12.15 11.53
C GLU A 3 17.44 11.60 11.38
N GLN A 4 16.65 12.15 10.46
CA GLN A 4 15.30 11.64 10.19
C GLN A 4 15.34 10.28 9.47
N ALA A 5 16.27 10.09 8.55
CA ALA A 5 16.45 8.81 7.87
C ALA A 5 16.93 7.73 8.86
N ASP A 6 17.88 8.07 9.73
CA ASP A 6 18.37 7.17 10.78
C ASP A 6 17.24 6.77 11.74
N TYR A 7 16.41 7.75 12.16
CA TYR A 7 15.25 7.47 13.00
C TYR A 7 14.24 6.55 12.30
N LEU A 8 13.94 6.78 11.02
CA LEU A 8 13.03 5.92 10.25
C LEU A 8 13.58 4.51 10.06
N GLY A 9 14.90 4.34 10.03
CA GLY A 9 15.54 3.04 10.00
C GLY A 9 15.13 2.11 11.16
N HIS A 10 14.78 2.65 12.31
CA HIS A 10 14.33 1.87 13.47
C HIS A 10 12.94 1.21 13.29
N PHE A 11 12.19 1.57 12.25
CA PHE A 11 10.88 0.97 11.95
C PHE A 11 10.95 -0.15 10.89
N ARG A 12 12.14 -0.56 10.50
CA ARG A 12 12.36 -1.64 9.53
C ARG A 12 12.23 -3.02 10.17
N ALA A 13 12.12 -4.04 9.33
CA ALA A 13 11.91 -5.42 9.76
C ALA A 13 13.01 -5.95 10.68
N ASP A 14 14.26 -5.56 10.48
CA ASP A 14 15.38 -6.01 11.31
C ASP A 14 15.30 -5.48 12.75
N SER A 15 14.90 -4.23 12.95
CA SER A 15 14.67 -3.67 14.28
C SER A 15 13.50 -4.35 14.98
N ILE A 16 12.38 -4.52 14.28
CA ILE A 16 11.21 -5.23 14.81
C ILE A 16 11.56 -6.66 15.24
N VAL A 17 12.36 -7.35 14.43
CA VAL A 17 12.79 -8.72 14.72
C VAL A 17 13.74 -8.78 15.91
N ARG A 18 14.65 -7.83 16.09
CA ARG A 18 15.52 -7.74 17.27
C ARG A 18 14.73 -7.50 18.55
N ASP A 19 13.71 -6.66 18.49
CA ASP A 19 12.80 -6.42 19.62
C ASP A 19 12.02 -7.71 19.96
N ALA A 20 11.52 -8.41 18.94
CA ALA A 20 10.82 -9.67 19.13
C ALA A 20 11.72 -10.77 19.74
N GLU A 21 12.98 -10.86 19.29
CA GLU A 21 13.97 -11.79 19.88
C GLU A 21 14.27 -11.45 21.36
N TYR A 22 14.46 -10.18 21.66
CA TYR A 22 14.65 -9.74 23.04
C TYR A 22 13.46 -10.13 23.95
N ILE A 23 12.25 -9.99 23.42
CA ILE A 23 11.03 -10.42 24.13
C ILE A 23 11.02 -11.95 24.30
N ARG A 24 11.35 -12.71 23.25
CA ARG A 24 11.42 -14.16 23.34
C ARG A 24 12.43 -14.62 24.41
N GLU A 25 13.62 -14.08 24.40
CA GLU A 25 14.66 -14.40 25.39
C GLU A 25 14.22 -14.08 26.82
N THR A 26 13.43 -13.02 27.00
CA THR A 26 12.90 -12.64 28.30
C THR A 26 11.77 -13.57 28.77
N LEU A 27 10.84 -13.92 27.86
CA LEU A 27 9.64 -14.68 28.22
C LEU A 27 9.81 -16.19 28.09
N SER A 28 10.67 -16.66 27.22
CA SER A 28 10.83 -18.06 26.86
C SER A 28 12.27 -18.38 26.46
N PRO A 29 13.29 -18.17 27.33
CA PRO A 29 14.70 -18.28 26.96
C PRO A 29 15.06 -19.65 26.37
N ASP A 30 14.48 -20.72 26.90
CA ASP A 30 14.78 -22.09 26.55
C ASP A 30 13.85 -22.69 25.48
N ARG A 31 12.97 -21.89 24.91
CA ARG A 31 11.96 -22.36 23.95
C ARG A 31 12.03 -21.57 22.64
N PRO A 32 12.26 -22.27 21.51
CA PRO A 32 12.09 -21.65 20.21
C PRO A 32 10.60 -21.32 19.97
N TRP A 33 10.35 -20.24 19.22
CA TRP A 33 9.00 -19.82 18.85
C TRP A 33 8.60 -20.39 17.50
N SER A 34 7.29 -20.63 17.32
CA SER A 34 6.68 -20.77 15.99
C SER A 34 6.09 -19.43 15.57
N LEU A 35 6.35 -19.04 14.34
CA LEU A 35 5.89 -17.76 13.79
C LEU A 35 4.80 -17.95 12.75
N LEU A 36 3.81 -17.04 12.77
CA LEU A 36 2.84 -16.86 11.69
C LEU A 36 2.96 -15.44 11.15
N GLY A 37 3.45 -15.29 9.93
CA GLY A 37 3.61 -14.00 9.26
C GLY A 37 2.64 -13.81 8.12
N GLN A 38 1.82 -12.74 8.17
CA GLN A 38 0.95 -12.32 7.09
C GLN A 38 1.39 -10.95 6.59
N SER A 39 1.40 -10.73 5.26
CA SER A 39 1.77 -9.45 4.63
C SER A 39 3.15 -8.99 5.13
N PHE A 40 3.28 -7.81 5.74
CA PHE A 40 4.54 -7.34 6.33
C PHE A 40 5.10 -8.27 7.42
N GLY A 41 4.23 -9.00 8.13
CA GLY A 41 4.64 -10.06 9.05
C GLY A 41 5.40 -11.21 8.35
N GLY A 42 5.13 -11.46 7.07
CA GLY A 42 5.90 -12.40 6.26
C GLY A 42 7.34 -11.93 6.03
N PHE A 43 7.53 -10.64 5.70
CA PHE A 43 8.87 -10.03 5.58
C PHE A 43 9.63 -10.09 6.92
N CYS A 44 8.97 -9.73 8.03
CA CYS A 44 9.54 -9.85 9.36
C CYS A 44 9.93 -11.30 9.68
N SER A 45 9.11 -12.28 9.32
CA SER A 45 9.41 -13.71 9.56
C SER A 45 10.60 -14.20 8.75
N LEU A 46 10.75 -13.77 7.50
CA LEU A 46 11.95 -14.08 6.70
C LEU A 46 13.20 -13.44 7.28
N THR A 47 13.09 -12.19 7.75
CA THR A 47 14.18 -11.49 8.44
C THR A 47 14.54 -12.20 9.75
N TYR A 48 13.56 -12.66 10.52
CA TYR A 48 13.77 -13.41 11.74
C TYR A 48 14.49 -14.74 11.47
N LEU A 49 14.03 -15.47 10.46
CA LEU A 49 14.66 -16.72 10.02
C LEU A 49 16.12 -16.51 9.58
N SER A 50 16.43 -15.35 9.00
CA SER A 50 17.78 -14.99 8.56
C SER A 50 18.69 -14.60 9.71
N LEU A 51 18.18 -13.85 10.71
CA LEU A 51 18.98 -13.33 11.81
C LEU A 51 19.10 -14.30 13.00
N PHE A 52 18.02 -15.01 13.32
CA PHE A 52 17.91 -15.87 14.50
C PHE A 52 17.28 -17.23 14.20
N PRO A 53 17.83 -18.02 13.24
CA PRO A 53 17.22 -19.31 12.87
C PRO A 53 17.14 -20.30 14.03
N GLY A 54 18.09 -20.25 14.96
CA GLY A 54 18.10 -21.14 16.15
C GLY A 54 17.01 -20.83 17.18
N SER A 55 16.40 -19.67 17.10
CA SER A 55 15.31 -19.25 17.99
C SER A 55 13.93 -19.66 17.48
N LEU A 56 13.86 -20.35 16.34
CA LEU A 56 12.62 -20.71 15.67
C LEU A 56 12.44 -22.22 15.55
N HIS A 57 11.21 -22.67 15.81
CA HIS A 57 10.78 -24.06 15.61
C HIS A 57 10.11 -24.23 14.24
N GLU A 58 9.14 -23.37 13.92
CA GLU A 58 8.39 -23.39 12.67
C GLU A 58 8.06 -21.97 12.21
N VAL A 59 7.98 -21.75 10.90
CA VAL A 59 7.61 -20.46 10.32
C VAL A 59 6.54 -20.67 9.25
N TYR A 60 5.39 -20.05 9.45
CA TYR A 60 4.26 -20.07 8.53
C TYR A 60 4.12 -18.70 7.85
N LEU A 61 4.16 -18.69 6.52
CA LEU A 61 4.04 -17.47 5.72
C LEU A 61 2.73 -17.49 4.92
N THR A 62 1.88 -16.50 5.16
CA THR A 62 0.61 -16.33 4.45
C THR A 62 0.62 -15.04 3.61
N GLY A 63 1.55 -14.93 2.70
CA GLY A 63 1.88 -13.74 1.93
C GLY A 63 3.09 -12.99 2.50
N GLY A 64 3.53 -11.95 1.82
CA GLY A 64 4.70 -11.17 2.27
C GLY A 64 6.03 -11.84 1.99
N VAL A 65 6.16 -12.47 0.82
CA VAL A 65 7.45 -12.98 0.32
C VAL A 65 8.02 -11.97 -0.67
N ALA A 66 9.15 -11.35 -0.30
CA ALA A 66 9.82 -10.36 -1.13
C ALA A 66 10.59 -11.01 -2.29
N PRO A 67 10.73 -10.32 -3.43
CA PRO A 67 11.67 -10.71 -4.48
C PRO A 67 13.09 -10.37 -4.05
N ILE A 68 13.78 -11.33 -3.45
CA ILE A 68 15.15 -11.16 -2.93
C ILE A 68 16.12 -10.80 -4.06
N GLY A 69 17.02 -9.83 -3.81
CA GLY A 69 18.04 -9.40 -4.74
C GLY A 69 17.50 -8.62 -5.95
N ARG A 70 16.36 -7.96 -5.83
CA ARG A 70 15.76 -7.18 -6.91
C ARG A 70 15.74 -5.69 -6.57
N SER A 71 16.16 -4.87 -7.55
CA SER A 71 16.09 -3.42 -7.44
C SER A 71 14.64 -2.90 -7.51
N ALA A 72 14.41 -1.67 -7.04
CA ALA A 72 13.13 -0.99 -7.15
C ALA A 72 12.62 -0.95 -8.60
N ASP A 73 13.50 -0.64 -9.57
CA ASP A 73 13.16 -0.60 -10.98
C ASP A 73 12.62 -1.94 -11.53
N GLU A 74 13.22 -3.06 -11.11
CA GLU A 74 12.76 -4.38 -11.54
C GLU A 74 11.39 -4.71 -10.95
N VAL A 75 11.19 -4.40 -9.67
CA VAL A 75 9.91 -4.63 -8.99
C VAL A 75 8.82 -3.76 -9.61
N TYR A 76 9.05 -2.47 -9.81
CA TYR A 76 8.08 -1.57 -10.42
C TYR A 76 7.77 -1.94 -11.87
N ARG A 77 8.76 -2.35 -12.66
CA ARG A 77 8.52 -2.79 -14.05
C ARG A 77 7.54 -3.98 -14.09
N ALA A 78 7.68 -4.93 -13.17
CA ALA A 78 6.77 -6.07 -13.08
C ALA A 78 5.38 -5.67 -12.57
N THR A 79 5.30 -4.77 -11.59
CA THR A 79 4.02 -4.33 -11.02
C THR A 79 3.26 -3.41 -11.97
N TYR A 80 3.92 -2.47 -12.66
CA TYR A 80 3.28 -1.60 -13.64
C TYR A 80 2.64 -2.37 -14.78
N GLN A 81 3.26 -3.48 -15.23
CA GLN A 81 2.63 -4.34 -16.24
C GLN A 81 1.29 -4.90 -15.73
N ARG A 82 1.25 -5.39 -14.49
CA ARG A 82 0.02 -5.92 -13.88
C ARG A 82 -1.02 -4.83 -13.64
N VAL A 83 -0.59 -3.64 -13.24
CA VAL A 83 -1.48 -2.47 -13.08
C VAL A 83 -2.11 -2.09 -14.43
N ALA A 84 -1.33 -2.07 -15.50
CA ALA A 84 -1.85 -1.81 -16.84
C ALA A 84 -2.88 -2.87 -17.29
N ASP A 85 -2.63 -4.15 -17.01
CA ASP A 85 -3.57 -5.25 -17.29
C ASP A 85 -4.88 -5.09 -16.50
N LYS A 86 -4.79 -4.76 -15.21
CA LYS A 86 -5.96 -4.50 -14.36
C LYS A 86 -6.77 -3.30 -14.84
N ASN A 87 -6.11 -2.19 -15.20
CA ASN A 87 -6.80 -1.03 -15.76
C ASN A 87 -7.52 -1.37 -17.07
N ARG A 88 -6.88 -2.13 -17.97
CA ARG A 88 -7.54 -2.59 -19.19
C ARG A 88 -8.77 -3.44 -18.90
N ALA A 89 -8.67 -4.37 -17.96
CA ALA A 89 -9.78 -5.21 -17.55
C ALA A 89 -10.93 -4.38 -16.93
N PHE A 90 -10.61 -3.41 -16.10
CA PHE A 90 -11.58 -2.50 -15.50
C PHE A 90 -12.35 -1.68 -16.56
N PHE A 91 -11.65 -1.03 -17.47
CA PHE A 91 -12.30 -0.23 -18.51
C PHE A 91 -13.00 -1.08 -19.58
N ALA A 92 -12.56 -2.32 -19.82
CA ALA A 92 -13.30 -3.26 -20.66
C ALA A 92 -14.65 -3.66 -20.03
N ARG A 93 -14.68 -3.83 -18.70
CA ARG A 93 -15.91 -4.14 -17.94
C ARG A 93 -16.84 -2.94 -17.79
N PHE A 94 -16.28 -1.74 -17.62
CA PHE A 94 -17.00 -0.49 -17.42
C PHE A 94 -16.57 0.58 -18.45
N PRO A 95 -16.99 0.49 -19.71
CA PRO A 95 -16.50 1.39 -20.75
C PRO A 95 -16.77 2.88 -20.47
N HIS A 96 -17.85 3.20 -19.77
CA HIS A 96 -18.19 4.58 -19.41
C HIS A 96 -17.24 5.18 -18.34
N ALA A 97 -16.61 4.33 -17.52
CA ALA A 97 -15.69 4.77 -16.46
C ALA A 97 -14.51 5.58 -17.00
N GLN A 98 -14.01 5.25 -18.21
CA GLN A 98 -12.92 5.99 -18.84
C GLN A 98 -13.27 7.46 -19.10
N ALA A 99 -14.49 7.72 -19.59
CA ALA A 99 -14.94 9.09 -19.85
C ALA A 99 -15.11 9.88 -18.53
N ILE A 100 -15.62 9.22 -17.49
CA ILE A 100 -15.79 9.83 -16.16
C ILE A 100 -14.42 10.15 -15.54
N ALA A 101 -13.49 9.22 -15.58
CA ALA A 101 -12.13 9.39 -15.06
C ALA A 101 -11.40 10.55 -15.77
N ASN A 102 -11.51 10.63 -17.10
CA ASN A 102 -10.94 11.72 -17.89
C ASN A 102 -11.60 13.08 -17.55
N ARG A 103 -12.93 13.13 -17.41
CA ARG A 103 -13.64 14.33 -16.99
C ARG A 103 -13.18 14.80 -15.62
N LEU A 104 -13.03 13.86 -14.67
CA LEU A 104 -12.59 14.14 -13.32
C LEU A 104 -11.13 14.63 -13.28
N ALA A 105 -10.22 13.98 -13.99
CA ALA A 105 -8.84 14.43 -14.11
C ALA A 105 -8.74 15.84 -14.70
N ASN A 106 -9.48 16.13 -15.78
CA ASN A 106 -9.54 17.45 -16.39
C ASN A 106 -10.12 18.52 -15.44
N HIS A 107 -11.10 18.13 -14.62
CA HIS A 107 -11.67 19.04 -13.61
C HIS A 107 -10.64 19.37 -12.53
N LEU A 108 -9.91 18.37 -12.03
CA LEU A 108 -8.86 18.54 -11.01
C LEU A 108 -7.67 19.38 -11.54
N HIS A 109 -7.33 19.28 -12.81
CA HIS A 109 -6.29 20.12 -13.42
C HIS A 109 -6.68 21.60 -13.51
N ARG A 110 -7.97 21.90 -13.68
CA ARG A 110 -8.47 23.28 -13.92
C ARG A 110 -8.93 23.99 -12.64
N HIS A 111 -9.20 23.26 -11.57
CA HIS A 111 -9.79 23.80 -10.35
C HIS A 111 -9.02 23.39 -9.11
N ASP A 112 -8.94 24.27 -8.12
CA ASP A 112 -8.41 23.94 -6.79
C ASP A 112 -9.51 23.21 -5.99
N VAL A 113 -9.62 21.92 -6.20
CA VAL A 113 -10.59 21.07 -5.50
C VAL A 113 -10.06 20.72 -4.12
N ARG A 114 -10.89 20.93 -3.09
CA ARG A 114 -10.55 20.58 -1.72
C ARG A 114 -11.44 19.47 -1.20
N LEU A 115 -10.80 18.50 -0.51
CA LEU A 115 -11.48 17.51 0.29
C LEU A 115 -12.11 18.16 1.53
N PRO A 116 -13.08 17.53 2.19
CA PRO A 116 -13.72 18.09 3.40
C PRO A 116 -12.76 18.46 4.52
N ASN A 117 -11.61 17.78 4.63
CA ASN A 117 -10.54 18.11 5.59
C ASN A 117 -9.65 19.30 5.17
N GLY A 118 -9.95 19.95 4.04
CA GLY A 118 -9.19 21.06 3.47
C GLY A 118 -7.99 20.66 2.61
N GLN A 119 -7.62 19.41 2.57
CA GLN A 119 -6.53 18.91 1.72
C GLN A 119 -6.90 19.05 0.23
N ARG A 120 -5.96 19.48 -0.59
CA ARG A 120 -6.17 19.56 -2.04
C ARG A 120 -6.27 18.15 -2.63
N LEU A 121 -7.29 17.91 -3.44
CA LEU A 121 -7.41 16.70 -4.23
C LEU A 121 -6.69 16.89 -5.57
N THR A 122 -5.63 16.13 -5.80
CA THR A 122 -4.88 16.13 -7.06
C THR A 122 -5.22 14.92 -7.92
N VAL A 123 -4.77 14.93 -9.19
CA VAL A 123 -4.94 13.77 -10.09
C VAL A 123 -4.19 12.55 -9.56
N GLU A 124 -2.99 12.76 -9.01
CA GLU A 124 -2.18 11.70 -8.41
C GLU A 124 -2.89 11.05 -7.21
N GLN A 125 -3.49 11.86 -6.33
CA GLN A 125 -4.30 11.33 -5.22
C GLN A 125 -5.54 10.57 -5.69
N LEU A 126 -6.16 11.03 -6.80
CA LEU A 126 -7.24 10.27 -7.43
C LEU A 126 -6.74 8.93 -7.96
N GLN A 127 -5.57 8.89 -8.60
CA GLN A 127 -4.97 7.67 -9.12
C GLN A 127 -4.67 6.64 -8.02
N HIS A 128 -4.39 7.08 -6.79
CA HIS A 128 -4.22 6.18 -5.65
C HIS A 128 -5.46 5.33 -5.35
N GLN A 129 -6.66 5.75 -5.78
CA GLN A 129 -7.87 4.92 -5.65
C GLN A 129 -7.76 3.62 -6.46
N GLY A 130 -6.90 3.59 -7.48
CA GLY A 130 -6.59 2.38 -8.25
C GLY A 130 -5.84 1.29 -7.47
N LEU A 131 -5.35 1.57 -6.27
CA LEU A 131 -4.75 0.57 -5.38
C LEU A 131 -5.72 -0.57 -5.11
N ASP A 132 -7.00 -0.26 -4.93
CA ASP A 132 -8.05 -1.23 -4.65
C ASP A 132 -8.31 -2.21 -5.80
N LEU A 133 -7.89 -1.89 -7.03
CA LEU A 133 -7.98 -2.82 -8.18
C LEU A 133 -7.19 -4.12 -7.96
N GLY A 134 -6.30 -4.17 -6.98
CA GLY A 134 -5.63 -5.39 -6.52
C GLY A 134 -6.52 -6.36 -5.75
N ALA A 135 -7.58 -5.86 -5.11
CA ALA A 135 -8.49 -6.65 -4.28
C ALA A 135 -9.62 -7.31 -5.09
N SER A 136 -10.20 -8.37 -4.53
CA SER A 136 -11.37 -9.02 -5.11
C SER A 136 -12.62 -8.16 -4.90
N GLY A 137 -13.40 -7.93 -5.96
CA GLY A 137 -14.65 -7.14 -5.90
C GLY A 137 -14.47 -5.62 -6.01
N ALA A 138 -13.24 -5.13 -6.02
CA ALA A 138 -12.96 -3.69 -6.04
C ALA A 138 -13.31 -2.98 -7.36
N PHE A 139 -13.54 -3.71 -8.43
CA PHE A 139 -13.92 -3.13 -9.72
C PHE A 139 -15.27 -2.40 -9.63
N GLU A 140 -16.25 -3.02 -8.98
CA GLU A 140 -17.56 -2.45 -8.76
C GLU A 140 -17.47 -1.24 -7.83
N GLU A 141 -16.73 -1.34 -6.74
CA GLU A 141 -16.56 -0.24 -5.78
C GLU A 141 -15.93 0.99 -6.44
N LEU A 142 -14.87 0.80 -7.22
CA LEU A 142 -14.24 1.89 -7.96
C LEU A 142 -15.15 2.47 -9.04
N TYR A 143 -15.91 1.60 -9.74
CA TYR A 143 -16.87 2.06 -10.74
C TYR A 143 -17.95 2.96 -10.11
N TYR A 144 -18.59 2.54 -9.03
CA TYR A 144 -19.61 3.33 -8.35
C TYR A 144 -19.04 4.59 -7.70
N LEU A 145 -17.80 4.57 -7.24
CA LEU A 145 -17.13 5.78 -6.79
C LEU A 145 -17.02 6.80 -7.92
N LEU A 146 -16.58 6.37 -9.11
CA LEU A 146 -16.43 7.24 -10.28
C LEU A 146 -17.79 7.72 -10.82
N GLU A 147 -18.79 6.83 -10.88
CA GLU A 147 -20.13 7.14 -11.36
C GLU A 147 -20.77 8.25 -10.51
N ASP A 148 -20.57 8.21 -9.21
CA ASP A 148 -21.06 9.21 -8.25
C ASP A 148 -20.25 10.52 -8.22
N ALA A 149 -19.19 10.67 -9.04
CA ALA A 149 -18.27 11.79 -8.92
C ALA A 149 -18.89 13.15 -9.17
N PHE A 150 -19.95 13.24 -10.00
CA PHE A 150 -20.57 14.48 -10.37
C PHE A 150 -22.09 14.49 -10.17
N ILE A 151 -22.62 15.66 -9.78
CA ILE A 151 -24.05 16.00 -9.86
C ILE A 151 -24.17 17.17 -10.87
N GLY A 152 -24.60 16.86 -12.10
CA GLY A 152 -24.52 17.79 -13.20
C GLY A 152 -23.08 18.20 -13.51
N GLU A 153 -22.78 19.51 -13.37
CA GLU A 153 -21.42 20.03 -13.63
C GLU A 153 -20.55 20.16 -12.38
N LYS A 154 -21.10 19.90 -11.20
CA LYS A 154 -20.39 20.05 -9.92
C LYS A 154 -19.96 18.72 -9.38
N LEU A 155 -18.81 18.70 -8.69
CA LEU A 155 -18.40 17.53 -7.92
C LEU A 155 -19.41 17.23 -6.81
N ASN A 156 -19.74 15.97 -6.67
CA ASN A 156 -20.61 15.49 -5.62
C ASN A 156 -19.89 15.54 -4.26
N PRO A 157 -20.44 16.23 -3.25
CA PRO A 157 -19.82 16.24 -1.92
C PRO A 157 -19.64 14.83 -1.32
N ALA A 158 -20.57 13.91 -1.56
CA ALA A 158 -20.46 12.54 -1.09
C ALA A 158 -19.26 11.82 -1.72
N PHE A 159 -18.96 12.06 -2.99
CA PHE A 159 -17.74 11.56 -3.64
C PHE A 159 -16.48 12.08 -2.92
N LEU A 160 -16.42 13.38 -2.61
CA LEU A 160 -15.26 13.96 -1.93
C LEU A 160 -15.04 13.34 -0.52
N TYR A 161 -16.11 13.07 0.22
CA TYR A 161 -16.03 12.35 1.50
C TYR A 161 -15.52 10.91 1.33
N LYS A 162 -16.03 10.18 0.33
CA LYS A 162 -15.58 8.81 0.04
C LYS A 162 -14.09 8.80 -0.33
N VAL A 163 -13.65 9.68 -1.24
CA VAL A 163 -12.25 9.80 -1.64
C VAL A 163 -11.35 10.13 -0.44
N GLN A 164 -11.78 11.02 0.45
CA GLN A 164 -11.04 11.33 1.66
C GLN A 164 -10.88 10.12 2.57
N ALA A 165 -11.94 9.35 2.77
CA ALA A 165 -11.92 8.16 3.62
C ALA A 165 -11.03 7.04 3.04
N MET A 166 -10.91 6.98 1.73
CA MET A 166 -10.11 5.98 1.00
C MET A 166 -8.64 6.39 0.79
N GLN A 167 -8.16 7.51 1.36
CA GLN A 167 -6.74 7.88 1.25
C GLN A 167 -5.87 6.93 2.08
N PRO A 168 -5.10 6.02 1.44
CA PRO A 168 -4.52 4.86 2.14
C PRO A 168 -3.43 5.21 3.14
N PHE A 169 -2.78 6.36 2.98
CA PHE A 169 -1.60 6.72 3.78
C PHE A 169 -1.86 7.80 4.85
N ASN A 170 -3.07 8.36 4.93
CA ASN A 170 -3.36 9.42 5.89
C ASN A 170 -3.25 8.96 7.35
N THR A 171 -3.57 7.70 7.62
CA THR A 171 -3.49 7.10 8.96
C THR A 171 -2.18 6.33 9.20
N ASN A 172 -1.41 6.06 8.15
CA ASN A 172 -0.16 5.28 8.21
C ASN A 172 0.96 5.94 7.39
N PRO A 173 1.43 7.15 7.77
CA PRO A 173 2.45 7.87 6.99
C PRO A 173 3.80 7.15 6.94
N VAL A 174 4.16 6.41 8.00
CA VAL A 174 5.39 5.60 8.04
C VAL A 174 5.35 4.50 6.99
N PHE A 175 4.20 3.87 6.77
CA PHE A 175 4.02 2.88 5.73
C PHE A 175 4.29 3.45 4.32
N ALA A 176 3.80 4.67 4.03
CA ALA A 176 4.07 5.32 2.76
C ALA A 176 5.57 5.55 2.51
N ILE A 177 6.31 5.95 3.55
CA ILE A 177 7.74 6.26 3.46
C ILE A 177 8.58 4.98 3.31
N LEU A 178 8.24 3.92 4.05
CA LEU A 178 9.02 2.67 4.09
C LEU A 178 8.56 1.64 3.04
N HIS A 179 7.46 1.90 2.33
CA HIS A 179 6.82 0.93 1.45
C HIS A 179 7.77 0.38 0.37
N GLU A 180 8.52 1.23 -0.30
CA GLU A 180 9.46 0.80 -1.34
C GLU A 180 10.55 -0.11 -0.77
N ALA A 181 11.13 0.26 0.38
CA ALA A 181 12.19 -0.52 1.02
C ALA A 181 11.75 -1.91 1.52
N ILE A 182 10.45 -2.19 1.56
CA ILE A 182 9.92 -3.52 1.90
C ILE A 182 10.04 -4.50 0.73
N TYR A 183 9.94 -4.01 -0.51
CA TYR A 183 9.80 -4.83 -1.71
C TYR A 183 11.05 -4.90 -2.58
N CYS A 184 12.12 -4.21 -2.25
CA CYS A 184 13.33 -4.16 -3.06
C CYS A 184 14.59 -4.06 -2.18
N GLU A 185 15.72 -4.43 -2.76
CA GLU A 185 17.05 -4.33 -2.18
C GLU A 185 17.89 -3.35 -3.02
N GLY A 186 18.65 -2.47 -2.32
CA GLY A 186 19.55 -1.50 -2.95
C GLY A 186 19.38 -0.10 -2.46
#